data_b5cf7406402c9e00ff0f7275558fb403
#
_entry.id   b5cf7406402c9e00ff0f7275558fb403
#
_cell.length_a   1.000
_cell.length_b   1.000
_cell.length_c   1.000
_cell.angle_alpha   90.00
_cell.angle_beta   90.00
_cell.angle_gamma   90.00
#
_symmetry.space_group_name_H-M   'P 1'
#
loop_
_entity.id
_entity.type
_entity.pdbx_description
1 polymer ?
#
loop_
_entity_poly.entity_id
_entity_poly.type
_entity_poly.pdbx_seq_one_letter_code
_entity_poly.pdbx_strand_id
1 'polypeptide(L)'
;MDISGKVFIVTGGASGLGEGTARMLAANGGQVVIADLQEEVGRKVAAEIGGGFVRCDVSQEADAQAAVAAAVKLGKLMGLVNCAGIAPASKTVGKDGAHPLALFSKVISINLIGSFNMIRVAAEAMCRNEPEPTGERGVMISTASVAAYDGQIGQAAYSASKGGVVGMTLPIARDLARNGIRN
;
A
#
# COMPACT_ATOMS: atom_id res chain seq x y z
N MET A 1 3.38 -9.24 16.71
CA MET A 1 1.94 -9.16 16.36
C MET A 1 1.50 -10.50 15.79
N ASP A 2 0.39 -11.05 16.29
CA ASP A 2 -0.26 -12.23 15.69
C ASP A 2 -1.16 -11.78 14.52
N ILE A 3 -1.24 -12.55 13.44
CA ILE A 3 -2.07 -12.28 12.25
C ILE A 3 -3.52 -12.73 12.47
N SER A 4 -3.71 -13.81 13.24
CA SER A 4 -5.00 -14.48 13.40
C SER A 4 -6.09 -13.54 13.95
N GLY A 5 -7.24 -13.51 13.29
CA GLY A 5 -8.41 -12.71 13.66
C GLY A 5 -8.28 -11.19 13.45
N LYS A 6 -7.19 -10.71 12.84
CA LYS A 6 -6.93 -9.29 12.60
C LYS A 6 -7.19 -8.91 11.16
N VAL A 7 -7.53 -7.64 10.94
CA VAL A 7 -7.85 -7.13 9.60
C VAL A 7 -6.63 -6.46 8.98
N PHE A 8 -6.43 -6.73 7.71
CA PHE A 8 -5.35 -6.20 6.87
C PHE A 8 -5.90 -5.60 5.59
N ILE A 9 -5.30 -4.50 5.14
CA ILE A 9 -5.51 -3.96 3.79
C ILE A 9 -4.27 -4.27 2.97
N VAL A 10 -4.46 -4.79 1.76
CA VAL A 10 -3.38 -4.98 0.79
C VAL A 10 -3.74 -4.21 -0.47
N THR A 11 -2.98 -3.14 -0.76
CA THR A 11 -3.14 -2.39 -2.01
C THR A 11 -2.42 -3.09 -3.15
N GLY A 12 -2.96 -3.02 -4.37
CA GLY A 12 -2.43 -3.82 -5.49
C GLY A 12 -2.61 -5.32 -5.26
N GLY A 13 -3.61 -5.70 -4.46
CA GLY A 13 -3.83 -7.08 -4.01
C GLY A 13 -4.44 -8.02 -5.03
N ALA A 14 -4.81 -7.54 -6.22
CA ALA A 14 -5.37 -8.36 -7.28
C ALA A 14 -4.32 -9.20 -8.03
N SER A 15 -3.03 -8.89 -7.91
CA SER A 15 -1.98 -9.58 -8.66
C SER A 15 -0.61 -9.53 -7.97
N GLY A 16 0.32 -10.37 -8.44
CA GLY A 16 1.75 -10.31 -8.10
C GLY A 16 2.05 -10.37 -6.60
N LEU A 17 2.90 -9.45 -6.12
CA LEU A 17 3.32 -9.40 -4.72
C LEU A 17 2.15 -9.13 -3.78
N GLY A 18 1.21 -8.26 -4.18
CA GLY A 18 0.02 -7.95 -3.40
C GLY A 18 -0.89 -9.16 -3.23
N GLU A 19 -1.19 -9.88 -4.30
CA GLU A 19 -1.96 -11.13 -4.25
C GLU A 19 -1.28 -12.18 -3.36
N GLY A 20 0.03 -12.41 -3.57
CA GLY A 20 0.79 -13.34 -2.74
C GLY A 20 0.75 -12.98 -1.25
N THR A 21 0.84 -11.69 -0.93
CA THR A 21 0.72 -11.17 0.44
C THR A 21 -0.69 -11.39 1.00
N ALA A 22 -1.74 -11.08 0.23
CA ALA A 22 -3.12 -11.27 0.64
C ALA A 22 -3.42 -12.74 0.96
N ARG A 23 -2.98 -13.65 0.10
CA ARG A 23 -3.11 -15.10 0.30
C ARG A 23 -2.36 -15.58 1.54
N MET A 24 -1.14 -15.11 1.75
CA MET A 24 -0.33 -15.46 2.93
C MET A 24 -1.00 -14.98 4.22
N LEU A 25 -1.49 -13.76 4.28
CA LEU A 25 -2.18 -13.22 5.45
C LEU A 25 -3.46 -14.01 5.76
N ALA A 26 -4.27 -14.33 4.74
CA ALA A 26 -5.48 -15.13 4.91
C ALA A 26 -5.18 -16.56 5.37
N ALA A 27 -4.15 -17.22 4.81
CA ALA A 27 -3.72 -18.56 5.21
C ALA A 27 -3.26 -18.63 6.68
N ASN A 28 -2.85 -17.49 7.26
CA ASN A 28 -2.48 -17.36 8.67
C ASN A 28 -3.63 -16.80 9.55
N GLY A 29 -4.88 -16.87 9.06
CA GLY A 29 -6.08 -16.51 9.82
C GLY A 29 -6.38 -15.00 9.86
N GLY A 30 -5.71 -14.19 9.05
CA GLY A 30 -6.02 -12.78 8.88
C GLY A 30 -7.25 -12.56 7.99
N GLN A 31 -8.01 -11.52 8.27
CA GLN A 31 -9.07 -11.03 7.38
C GLN A 31 -8.49 -9.97 6.46
N VAL A 32 -8.63 -10.14 5.14
CA VAL A 32 -7.95 -9.27 4.17
C VAL A 32 -8.96 -8.49 3.33
N VAL A 33 -8.75 -7.19 3.22
CA VAL A 33 -9.38 -6.33 2.22
C VAL A 33 -8.38 -6.06 1.10
N ILE A 34 -8.70 -6.53 -0.09
CA ILE A 34 -7.96 -6.23 -1.32
C ILE A 34 -8.42 -4.87 -1.84
N ALA A 35 -7.50 -3.93 -1.99
CA ALA A 35 -7.71 -2.61 -2.57
C ALA A 35 -6.98 -2.53 -3.92
N ASP A 36 -7.71 -2.57 -5.04
CA ASP A 36 -7.14 -2.62 -6.39
C ASP A 36 -8.05 -1.96 -7.42
N LEU A 37 -7.49 -1.54 -8.55
CA LEU A 37 -8.26 -1.03 -9.70
C LEU A 37 -8.89 -2.16 -10.53
N GLN A 38 -8.29 -3.34 -10.51
CA GLN A 38 -8.70 -4.51 -11.31
C GLN A 38 -9.87 -5.24 -10.63
N GLU A 39 -11.08 -4.76 -10.86
CA GLU A 39 -12.27 -5.20 -10.10
C GLU A 39 -12.57 -6.70 -10.27
N GLU A 40 -12.58 -7.21 -11.50
CA GLU A 40 -12.90 -8.61 -11.77
C GLU A 40 -11.89 -9.56 -11.10
N VAL A 41 -10.59 -9.31 -11.32
CA VAL A 41 -9.51 -10.14 -10.77
C VAL A 41 -9.46 -10.01 -9.25
N GLY A 42 -9.58 -8.79 -8.73
CA GLY A 42 -9.54 -8.54 -7.29
C GLY A 42 -10.70 -9.19 -6.54
N ARG A 43 -11.93 -9.17 -7.09
CA ARG A 43 -13.08 -9.87 -6.52
C ARG A 43 -12.89 -11.40 -6.52
N LYS A 44 -12.30 -11.94 -7.58
CA LYS A 44 -11.99 -13.38 -7.65
C LYS A 44 -11.00 -13.77 -6.55
N VAL A 45 -9.88 -13.06 -6.43
CA VAL A 45 -8.88 -13.32 -5.37
C VAL A 45 -9.49 -13.15 -3.98
N ALA A 46 -10.28 -12.11 -3.75
CA ALA A 46 -10.95 -11.88 -2.48
C ALA A 46 -11.89 -13.03 -2.11
N ALA A 47 -12.68 -13.55 -3.06
CA ALA A 47 -13.56 -14.70 -2.85
C ALA A 47 -12.78 -15.97 -2.51
N GLU A 48 -11.67 -16.24 -3.20
CA GLU A 48 -10.82 -17.42 -2.97
C GLU A 48 -10.19 -17.43 -1.57
N ILE A 49 -9.89 -16.25 -1.01
CA ILE A 49 -9.28 -16.14 0.33
C ILE A 49 -10.30 -15.86 1.45
N GLY A 50 -11.60 -15.80 1.12
CA GLY A 50 -12.64 -15.42 2.08
C GLY A 50 -12.53 -13.97 2.58
N GLY A 51 -11.92 -13.09 1.79
CA GLY A 51 -11.69 -11.68 2.10
C GLY A 51 -12.69 -10.71 1.45
N GLY A 52 -12.45 -9.42 1.61
CA GLY A 52 -13.19 -8.33 0.96
C GLY A 52 -12.44 -7.73 -0.23
N PHE A 53 -13.18 -7.09 -1.14
CA PHE A 53 -12.62 -6.30 -2.24
C PHE A 53 -13.19 -4.88 -2.24
N VAL A 54 -12.33 -3.90 -2.47
CA VAL A 54 -12.71 -2.50 -2.72
C VAL A 54 -11.96 -2.02 -3.96
N ARG A 55 -12.71 -1.49 -4.95
CA ARG A 55 -12.07 -0.79 -6.06
C ARG A 55 -11.41 0.47 -5.52
N CYS A 56 -10.10 0.62 -5.71
CA CYS A 56 -9.33 1.69 -5.09
C CYS A 56 -8.22 2.18 -6.01
N ASP A 57 -8.31 3.44 -6.41
CA ASP A 57 -7.16 4.21 -6.89
C ASP A 57 -6.48 4.84 -5.67
N VAL A 58 -5.32 4.33 -5.29
CA VAL A 58 -4.61 4.79 -4.09
C VAL A 58 -4.26 6.28 -4.12
N SER A 59 -4.20 6.89 -5.30
CA SER A 59 -3.95 8.33 -5.47
C SER A 59 -5.16 9.21 -5.14
N GLN A 60 -6.36 8.60 -4.97
CA GLN A 60 -7.59 9.31 -4.63
C GLN A 60 -7.91 9.18 -3.15
N GLU A 61 -8.14 10.31 -2.48
CA GLU A 61 -8.42 10.34 -1.05
C GLU A 61 -9.70 9.56 -0.69
N ALA A 62 -10.76 9.75 -1.46
CA ALA A 62 -12.04 9.10 -1.22
C ALA A 62 -11.94 7.57 -1.32
N ASP A 63 -11.13 7.05 -2.24
CA ASP A 63 -10.94 5.62 -2.41
C ASP A 63 -10.15 5.02 -1.25
N ALA A 64 -9.12 5.71 -0.76
CA ALA A 64 -8.37 5.30 0.42
C ALA A 64 -9.28 5.27 1.67
N GLN A 65 -10.13 6.28 1.84
CA GLN A 65 -11.11 6.33 2.93
C GLN A 65 -12.12 5.17 2.84
N ALA A 66 -12.61 4.86 1.63
CA ALA A 66 -13.52 3.74 1.40
C ALA A 66 -12.88 2.39 1.72
N ALA A 67 -11.62 2.17 1.32
CA ALA A 67 -10.89 0.94 1.63
C ALA A 67 -10.67 0.76 3.13
N VAL A 68 -10.28 1.82 3.85
CA VAL A 68 -10.12 1.78 5.31
C VAL A 68 -11.45 1.58 6.02
N ALA A 69 -12.52 2.26 5.58
CA ALA A 69 -13.86 2.07 6.14
C ALA A 69 -14.38 0.64 5.96
N ALA A 70 -14.10 0.01 4.80
CA ALA A 70 -14.46 -1.39 4.58
C ALA A 70 -13.69 -2.34 5.52
N ALA A 71 -12.40 -2.09 5.74
CA ALA A 71 -11.60 -2.89 6.66
C ALA A 71 -12.06 -2.75 8.13
N VAL A 72 -12.34 -1.53 8.58
CA VAL A 72 -12.82 -1.27 9.95
C VAL A 72 -14.18 -1.94 10.21
N LYS A 73 -15.05 -2.08 9.20
CA LYS A 73 -16.32 -2.83 9.34
C LYS A 73 -16.13 -4.33 9.58
N LEU A 74 -15.02 -4.91 9.11
CA LEU A 74 -14.69 -6.31 9.34
C LEU A 74 -14.11 -6.56 10.74
N GLY A 75 -13.51 -5.55 11.36
CA GLY A 75 -12.92 -5.65 12.68
C GLY A 75 -11.75 -4.70 12.89
N LYS A 76 -10.84 -5.10 13.77
CA LYS A 76 -9.68 -4.30 14.17
C LYS A 76 -8.64 -4.25 13.04
N LEU A 77 -8.56 -3.11 12.35
CA LEU A 77 -7.54 -2.90 11.31
C LEU A 77 -6.15 -2.84 11.97
N MET A 78 -5.33 -3.86 11.74
CA MET A 78 -4.00 -3.98 12.34
C MET A 78 -2.87 -3.93 11.33
N GLY A 79 -3.16 -4.03 10.03
CA GLY A 79 -2.11 -4.01 9.02
C GLY A 79 -2.50 -3.31 7.73
N LEU A 80 -1.52 -2.63 7.13
CA LEU A 80 -1.57 -2.10 5.76
C LEU A 80 -0.31 -2.58 5.03
N VAL A 81 -0.50 -3.16 3.85
CA VAL A 81 0.62 -3.49 2.95
C VAL A 81 0.42 -2.77 1.63
N ASN A 82 1.28 -1.80 1.35
CA ASN A 82 1.29 -1.03 0.12
C ASN A 82 2.08 -1.75 -0.96
N CYS A 83 1.36 -2.45 -1.87
CA CYS A 83 1.93 -3.10 -3.05
C CYS A 83 1.50 -2.42 -4.36
N ALA A 84 0.49 -1.54 -4.33
CA ALA A 84 0.06 -0.82 -5.52
C ALA A 84 1.19 0.04 -6.10
N GLY A 85 1.42 -0.08 -7.41
CA GLY A 85 2.45 0.69 -8.08
C GLY A 85 2.57 0.36 -9.55
N ILE A 86 3.20 1.27 -10.29
CA ILE A 86 3.51 1.13 -11.71
C ILE A 86 4.98 1.44 -11.97
N ALA A 87 5.55 0.82 -13.00
CA ALA A 87 6.97 0.98 -13.36
C ALA A 87 7.16 1.14 -14.89
N PRO A 88 6.51 2.10 -15.56
CA PRO A 88 6.76 2.34 -16.98
C PRO A 88 8.19 2.85 -17.18
N ALA A 89 8.92 2.23 -18.10
CA ALA A 89 10.26 2.67 -18.47
C ALA A 89 10.18 3.79 -19.52
N SER A 90 10.84 4.92 -19.25
CA SER A 90 10.97 6.02 -20.20
C SER A 90 12.24 6.81 -19.91
N LYS A 91 13.11 6.98 -20.94
CA LYS A 91 14.36 7.74 -20.81
C LYS A 91 14.08 9.23 -20.61
N THR A 92 14.97 9.93 -19.91
CA THR A 92 14.93 11.39 -19.77
C THR A 92 14.87 12.10 -21.12
N VAL A 93 15.63 11.60 -22.10
CA VAL A 93 15.51 11.94 -23.50
C VAL A 93 15.51 10.66 -24.32
N GLY A 94 14.42 10.39 -25.03
CA GLY A 94 14.25 9.26 -25.93
C GLY A 94 14.30 9.64 -27.39
N LYS A 95 13.92 8.70 -28.28
CA LYS A 95 13.87 8.94 -29.74
C LYS A 95 12.82 10.00 -30.10
N ASP A 96 11.74 10.06 -29.34
CA ASP A 96 10.59 10.94 -29.60
C ASP A 96 10.67 12.26 -28.80
N GLY A 97 11.82 12.53 -28.16
CA GLY A 97 12.08 13.75 -27.40
C GLY A 97 12.18 13.56 -25.88
N ALA A 98 11.84 14.60 -25.14
CA ALA A 98 11.92 14.62 -23.69
C ALA A 98 10.89 13.67 -23.03
N HIS A 99 11.24 13.13 -21.87
CA HIS A 99 10.33 12.33 -21.03
C HIS A 99 9.00 13.08 -20.81
N PRO A 100 7.84 12.46 -21.09
CA PRO A 100 6.55 13.11 -20.85
C PRO A 100 6.36 13.41 -19.37
N LEU A 101 6.23 14.69 -18.99
CA LEU A 101 6.06 15.10 -17.60
C LEU A 101 4.82 14.46 -16.96
N ALA A 102 3.75 14.28 -17.74
CA ALA A 102 2.53 13.60 -17.29
C ALA A 102 2.79 12.14 -16.85
N LEU A 103 3.69 11.42 -17.55
CA LEU A 103 4.06 10.06 -17.16
C LEU A 103 4.86 10.05 -15.84
N PHE A 104 5.81 10.96 -15.69
CA PHE A 104 6.55 11.13 -14.43
C PHE A 104 5.59 11.41 -13.27
N SER A 105 4.71 12.41 -13.45
CA SER A 105 3.73 12.79 -12.44
C SER A 105 2.79 11.63 -12.06
N LYS A 106 2.37 10.83 -13.05
CA LYS A 106 1.53 9.65 -12.81
C LYS A 106 2.23 8.61 -11.94
N VAL A 107 3.52 8.33 -12.21
CA VAL A 107 4.30 7.39 -11.39
C VAL A 107 4.44 7.88 -9.94
N ILE A 108 4.77 9.16 -9.77
CA ILE A 108 4.86 9.77 -8.43
C ILE A 108 3.51 9.74 -7.71
N SER A 109 2.43 10.10 -8.41
CA SER A 109 1.08 10.11 -7.84
C SER A 109 0.66 8.74 -7.32
N ILE A 110 0.86 7.69 -8.09
CA ILE A 110 0.45 6.34 -7.69
C ILE A 110 1.40 5.77 -6.64
N ASN A 111 2.70 5.72 -6.95
CA ASN A 111 3.66 4.97 -6.14
C ASN A 111 4.00 5.66 -4.81
N LEU A 112 4.11 6.99 -4.80
CA LEU A 112 4.55 7.75 -3.62
C LEU A 112 3.37 8.40 -2.91
N ILE A 113 2.62 9.26 -3.61
CA ILE A 113 1.48 9.96 -3.00
C ILE A 113 0.41 8.96 -2.60
N GLY A 114 0.12 7.95 -3.44
CA GLY A 114 -0.83 6.89 -3.15
C GLY A 114 -0.44 6.05 -1.92
N SER A 115 0.84 5.69 -1.79
CA SER A 115 1.32 4.99 -0.59
C SER A 115 1.14 5.84 0.67
N PHE A 116 1.51 7.12 0.62
CA PHE A 116 1.32 8.04 1.75
C PHE A 116 -0.18 8.25 2.07
N ASN A 117 -1.02 8.38 1.04
CA ASN A 117 -2.46 8.53 1.21
C ASN A 117 -3.08 7.34 1.96
N MET A 118 -2.72 6.12 1.59
CA MET A 118 -3.15 4.92 2.31
C MET A 118 -2.62 4.87 3.75
N ILE A 119 -1.34 5.23 3.95
CA ILE A 119 -0.70 5.25 5.28
C ILE A 119 -1.44 6.20 6.22
N ARG A 120 -1.67 7.46 5.83
CA ARG A 120 -2.27 8.47 6.70
C ARG A 120 -3.69 8.10 7.14
N VAL A 121 -4.51 7.55 6.22
CA VAL A 121 -5.90 7.16 6.52
C VAL A 121 -5.94 5.89 7.37
N ALA A 122 -5.10 4.90 7.07
CA ALA A 122 -4.99 3.68 7.87
C ALA A 122 -4.45 3.96 9.27
N ALA A 123 -3.42 4.80 9.39
CA ALA A 123 -2.85 5.21 10.68
C ALA A 123 -3.88 5.90 11.57
N GLU A 124 -4.70 6.81 11.02
CA GLU A 124 -5.79 7.46 11.76
C GLU A 124 -6.78 6.43 12.33
N ALA A 125 -7.16 5.42 11.52
CA ALA A 125 -8.02 4.34 11.99
C ALA A 125 -7.34 3.48 13.06
N MET A 126 -6.06 3.10 12.86
CA MET A 126 -5.28 2.30 13.80
C MET A 126 -5.07 3.02 15.15
N CYS A 127 -4.94 4.34 15.17
CA CYS A 127 -4.83 5.12 16.40
C CYS A 127 -6.04 4.95 17.33
N ARG A 128 -7.21 4.60 16.78
CA ARG A 128 -8.46 4.37 17.54
C ARG A 128 -8.55 2.95 18.10
N ASN A 129 -7.64 2.06 17.73
CA ASN A 129 -7.62 0.70 18.27
C ASN A 129 -7.23 0.70 19.75
N GLU A 130 -7.85 -0.17 20.55
CA GLU A 130 -7.26 -0.56 21.83
C GLU A 130 -5.91 -1.25 21.57
N PRO A 131 -4.86 -0.89 22.32
CA PRO A 131 -3.55 -1.49 22.10
C PRO A 131 -3.57 -2.98 22.43
N GLU A 132 -2.76 -3.73 21.70
CA GLU A 132 -2.47 -5.13 22.06
C GLU A 132 -1.67 -5.18 23.38
N PRO A 133 -1.56 -6.34 24.05
CA PRO A 133 -0.75 -6.48 25.28
C PRO A 133 0.71 -6.02 25.11
N THR A 134 1.23 -6.01 23.87
CA THR A 134 2.56 -5.49 23.51
C THR A 134 2.62 -3.96 23.35
N GLY A 135 1.48 -3.28 23.46
CA GLY A 135 1.35 -1.84 23.17
C GLY A 135 1.14 -1.50 21.70
N GLU A 136 1.14 -2.49 20.80
CA GLU A 136 0.96 -2.26 19.36
C GLU A 136 -0.51 -1.98 19.01
N ARG A 137 -0.72 -1.03 18.08
CA ARG A 137 -2.02 -0.72 17.47
C ARG A 137 -2.08 -1.02 15.99
N GLY A 138 -0.94 -1.28 15.36
CA GLY A 138 -0.86 -1.62 13.95
C GLY A 138 0.54 -1.65 13.38
N VAL A 139 0.64 -2.14 12.15
CA VAL A 139 1.86 -2.13 11.34
C VAL A 139 1.55 -1.76 9.90
N MET A 140 2.41 -0.95 9.30
CA MET A 140 2.31 -0.60 7.89
C MET A 140 3.60 -0.98 7.19
N ILE A 141 3.47 -1.58 6.01
CA ILE A 141 4.59 -2.06 5.20
C ILE A 141 4.45 -1.45 3.81
N SER A 142 5.49 -0.83 3.31
CA SER A 142 5.52 -0.26 1.97
C SER A 142 6.56 -0.94 1.10
N THR A 143 6.16 -1.35 -0.11
CA THR A 143 7.06 -1.99 -1.07
C THR A 143 8.00 -0.95 -1.68
N ALA A 144 9.24 -0.93 -1.25
CA ALA A 144 10.31 -0.17 -1.87
C ALA A 144 10.87 -0.89 -3.12
N SER A 145 12.07 -0.56 -3.53
CA SER A 145 12.79 -1.22 -4.63
C SER A 145 14.28 -0.95 -4.50
N VAL A 146 15.10 -1.85 -5.01
CA VAL A 146 16.53 -1.59 -5.25
C VAL A 146 16.74 -0.35 -6.13
N ALA A 147 15.79 -0.06 -7.02
CA ALA A 147 15.78 1.14 -7.87
C ALA A 147 15.74 2.47 -7.08
N ALA A 148 15.43 2.44 -5.78
CA ALA A 148 15.56 3.61 -4.91
C ALA A 148 17.03 4.06 -4.76
N TYR A 149 17.98 3.14 -4.96
CA TYR A 149 19.42 3.35 -4.79
C TYR A 149 20.20 3.12 -6.08
N ASP A 150 19.80 2.12 -6.89
CA ASP A 150 20.46 1.69 -8.10
C ASP A 150 19.42 1.49 -9.22
N GLY A 151 18.95 2.61 -9.77
CA GLY A 151 17.95 2.64 -10.83
C GLY A 151 18.57 2.41 -12.20
N GLN A 152 17.86 1.66 -13.03
CA GLN A 152 18.26 1.35 -14.41
C GLN A 152 17.87 2.47 -15.39
N ILE A 153 18.37 2.38 -16.62
CA ILE A 153 18.00 3.27 -17.72
C ILE A 153 16.46 3.29 -17.89
N GLY A 154 15.90 4.50 -17.93
CA GLY A 154 14.46 4.71 -18.09
C GLY A 154 13.66 4.66 -16.78
N GLN A 155 14.29 4.50 -15.63
CA GLN A 155 13.61 4.38 -14.33
C GLN A 155 13.60 5.68 -13.50
N ALA A 156 13.89 6.85 -14.07
CA ALA A 156 13.97 8.09 -13.30
C ALA A 156 12.72 8.34 -12.44
N ALA A 157 11.51 8.24 -13.00
CA ALA A 157 10.26 8.40 -12.27
C ALA A 157 10.05 7.30 -11.21
N TYR A 158 10.31 6.06 -11.58
CA TYR A 158 10.17 4.92 -10.68
C TYR A 158 11.15 5.00 -9.51
N SER A 159 12.42 5.25 -9.78
CA SER A 159 13.47 5.42 -8.77
C SER A 159 13.16 6.58 -7.83
N ALA A 160 12.73 7.73 -8.36
CA ALA A 160 12.29 8.88 -7.55
C ALA A 160 11.12 8.50 -6.63
N SER A 161 10.12 7.77 -7.15
CA SER A 161 8.98 7.33 -6.34
C SER A 161 9.39 6.37 -5.22
N LYS A 162 10.26 5.40 -5.52
CA LYS A 162 10.71 4.40 -4.54
C LYS A 162 11.73 4.98 -3.54
N GLY A 163 12.57 5.93 -3.98
CA GLY A 163 13.41 6.73 -3.09
C GLY A 163 12.58 7.57 -2.12
N GLY A 164 11.46 8.15 -2.60
CA GLY A 164 10.49 8.84 -1.74
C GLY A 164 9.84 7.92 -0.70
N VAL A 165 9.45 6.70 -1.09
CA VAL A 165 8.90 5.69 -0.15
C VAL A 165 9.93 5.36 0.94
N VAL A 166 11.19 5.13 0.57
CA VAL A 166 12.26 4.90 1.55
C VAL A 166 12.44 6.12 2.46
N GLY A 167 12.49 7.32 1.87
CA GLY A 167 12.72 8.57 2.61
C GLY A 167 11.61 8.89 3.62
N MET A 168 10.35 8.59 3.30
CA MET A 168 9.22 8.86 4.22
C MET A 168 9.07 7.80 5.34
N THR A 169 9.66 6.62 5.21
CA THR A 169 9.46 5.51 6.17
C THR A 169 9.88 5.91 7.58
N LEU A 170 11.08 6.42 7.77
CA LEU A 170 11.59 6.78 9.10
C LEU A 170 10.86 7.97 9.76
N PRO A 171 10.57 9.08 9.06
CA PRO A 171 9.74 10.15 9.62
C PRO A 171 8.38 9.66 10.09
N ILE A 172 7.67 8.88 9.26
CA ILE A 172 6.35 8.33 9.62
C ILE A 172 6.46 7.39 10.84
N ALA A 173 7.47 6.52 10.88
CA ALA A 173 7.71 5.66 12.03
C ALA A 173 7.91 6.47 13.34
N ARG A 174 8.63 7.61 13.27
CA ARG A 174 8.82 8.51 14.40
C ARG A 174 7.53 9.22 14.83
N ASP A 175 6.74 9.70 13.85
CA ASP A 175 5.46 10.35 14.11
C ASP A 175 4.50 9.41 14.85
N LEU A 176 4.47 8.13 14.46
CA LEU A 176 3.53 7.14 14.95
C LEU A 176 4.02 6.29 16.12
N ALA A 177 5.28 6.43 16.52
CA ALA A 177 5.88 5.63 17.60
C ALA A 177 5.08 5.72 18.92
N ARG A 178 4.65 6.92 19.31
CA ARG A 178 3.85 7.13 20.53
C ARG A 178 2.44 6.54 20.45
N ASN A 179 1.96 6.29 19.22
CA ASN A 179 0.67 5.67 18.97
C ASN A 179 0.74 4.13 18.96
N GLY A 180 1.93 3.55 19.08
CA GLY A 180 2.11 2.10 19.01
C GLY A 180 1.90 1.54 17.59
N ILE A 181 2.17 2.34 16.55
CA ILE A 181 2.05 1.92 15.15
C ILE A 181 3.45 1.90 14.54
N ARG A 182 3.79 0.77 13.89
CA ARG A 182 5.05 0.60 13.14
C ARG A 182 4.86 0.91 11.66
N ASN A 183 5.88 1.52 11.05
CA ASN A 183 5.91 1.77 9.62
C ASN A 183 7.26 1.39 9.04
#